data_bd4dc974c57e33a586adc1c5208b3810
#
_entry.id   bd4dc974c57e33a586adc1c5208b3810
#
_cell.length_a   1.000
_cell.length_b   1.000
_cell.length_c   1.000
_cell.angle_alpha   90.00
_cell.angle_beta   90.00
_cell.angle_gamma   90.00
#
_symmetry.space_group_name_H-M   'P 1'
#
loop_
_entity.id
_entity.type
_entity.pdbx_description
1 polymer ?
#
loop_
_entity_poly.entity_id
_entity_poly.type
_entity_poly.pdbx_seq_one_letter_code
_entity_poly.pdbx_strand_id
1 'polypeptide(L)'
;MKRRFSRLLLESVLVLICATTTGILMAQTPDKPVRFPQLTMEQLNPKQAALAQEIVKVSSSGIGGPYNVMLRSPEMATRMFSLMDYLRFNTSVPKRLNEFAILIQARLTTSQHEWWAHHPMATKAGLSEAVAADLKEGKRPSKMAADEEAVYQFCVEMALDHKVSDASFNKLKTVMNEQQIVDLMMVSGTYVTLSMLLNTAEVSVPKNTPLPLRPMTEGELRAGLLPARK
;
A
#
# COMPACT_ATOMS: atom_id res chain seq x y z
N MET A 1 31.71 -27.85 -85.86
CA MET A 1 31.27 -28.48 -84.63
C MET A 1 32.45 -28.49 -83.64
N LYS A 2 32.71 -27.45 -82.87
CA LYS A 2 33.71 -27.42 -81.79
C LYS A 2 33.24 -26.55 -80.64
N ARG A 3 32.99 -27.19 -79.52
CA ARG A 3 32.63 -26.51 -78.24
C ARG A 3 33.86 -25.87 -77.61
N ARG A 4 33.78 -24.63 -77.30
CA ARG A 4 34.77 -23.98 -76.47
C ARG A 4 34.22 -23.77 -75.06
N PHE A 5 34.92 -24.31 -74.08
CA PHE A 5 34.74 -24.08 -72.68
C PHE A 5 35.33 -22.71 -72.30
N SER A 6 34.50 -21.87 -71.68
CA SER A 6 35.01 -20.69 -70.98
C SER A 6 34.95 -20.94 -69.48
N ARG A 7 36.11 -20.84 -68.86
CA ARG A 7 36.26 -20.85 -67.40
C ARG A 7 35.91 -19.45 -66.89
N LEU A 8 34.91 -19.38 -65.95
CA LEU A 8 34.66 -18.21 -65.11
C LEU A 8 35.36 -18.42 -63.78
N LEU A 9 36.29 -17.53 -63.49
CA LEU A 9 36.91 -17.40 -62.16
C LEU A 9 35.91 -16.85 -61.14
N LEU A 10 35.75 -17.58 -60.07
CA LEU A 10 34.93 -17.16 -58.93
C LEU A 10 35.84 -16.41 -57.96
N GLU A 11 35.76 -15.11 -57.95
CA GLU A 11 36.43 -14.29 -56.91
C GLU A 11 35.53 -14.27 -55.65
N SER A 12 36.04 -14.89 -54.59
CA SER A 12 35.38 -14.89 -53.29
C SER A 12 35.73 -13.61 -52.56
N VAL A 13 34.80 -12.63 -52.49
CA VAL A 13 34.94 -11.45 -51.67
C VAL A 13 34.53 -11.85 -50.23
N LEU A 14 35.52 -11.93 -49.38
CA LEU A 14 35.34 -12.10 -47.93
C LEU A 14 34.95 -10.78 -47.29
N VAL A 15 33.64 -10.57 -47.03
CA VAL A 15 33.17 -9.41 -46.29
C VAL A 15 33.36 -9.66 -44.80
N LEU A 16 34.36 -9.04 -44.23
CA LEU A 16 34.61 -9.06 -42.77
C LEU A 16 33.61 -8.11 -42.08
N ILE A 17 32.52 -8.65 -41.55
CA ILE A 17 31.58 -7.88 -40.74
C ILE A 17 32.18 -7.70 -39.35
N CYS A 18 32.75 -6.50 -39.13
CA CYS A 18 33.19 -6.05 -37.81
C CYS A 18 31.98 -5.64 -36.99
N ALA A 19 31.41 -6.57 -36.17
CA ALA A 19 30.36 -6.27 -35.25
C ALA A 19 30.92 -5.46 -34.07
N THR A 20 30.85 -4.13 -34.18
CA THR A 20 31.08 -3.25 -33.02
C THR A 20 29.89 -3.39 -32.07
N THR A 21 30.06 -4.22 -31.05
CA THR A 21 29.15 -4.21 -29.86
C THR A 21 29.32 -2.90 -29.12
N THR A 22 28.53 -1.90 -29.48
CA THR A 22 28.37 -0.69 -28.68
C THR A 22 27.66 -1.08 -27.41
N GLY A 23 28.44 -1.34 -26.36
CA GLY A 23 27.87 -1.52 -25.02
C GLY A 23 27.14 -0.25 -24.63
N ILE A 24 25.82 -0.29 -24.62
CA ILE A 24 25.00 0.79 -24.04
C ILE A 24 25.33 0.78 -22.55
N LEU A 25 26.23 1.68 -22.14
CA LEU A 25 26.43 1.98 -20.74
C LEU A 25 25.12 2.61 -20.24
N MET A 26 24.26 1.80 -19.62
CA MET A 26 23.09 2.31 -18.92
C MET A 26 23.61 3.25 -17.84
N ALA A 27 23.52 4.55 -18.10
CA ALA A 27 23.76 5.56 -17.09
C ALA A 27 22.79 5.28 -15.94
N GLN A 28 23.33 4.88 -14.79
CA GLN A 28 22.54 4.77 -13.57
C GLN A 28 22.00 6.17 -13.29
N THR A 29 20.68 6.32 -13.36
CA THR A 29 20.04 7.54 -12.86
C THR A 29 20.50 7.72 -11.41
N PRO A 30 21.02 8.91 -11.04
CA PRO A 30 21.45 9.15 -9.68
C PRO A 30 20.29 8.81 -8.74
N ASP A 31 20.57 8.03 -7.70
CA ASP A 31 19.57 7.66 -6.68
C ASP A 31 18.86 8.92 -6.20
N LYS A 32 17.53 8.94 -6.35
CA LYS A 32 16.71 10.05 -5.90
C LYS A 32 16.95 10.28 -4.40
N PRO A 33 17.23 11.52 -3.96
CA PRO A 33 17.42 11.78 -2.54
C PRO A 33 16.22 11.33 -1.72
N VAL A 34 16.46 10.58 -0.65
CA VAL A 34 15.42 10.13 0.28
C VAL A 34 14.86 11.34 1.01
N ARG A 35 13.54 11.58 0.94
CA ARG A 35 12.89 12.76 1.56
C ARG A 35 13.07 12.82 3.06
N PHE A 36 12.96 11.66 3.73
CA PHE A 36 13.15 11.51 5.17
C PHE A 36 14.09 10.34 5.44
N PRO A 37 15.42 10.60 5.50
CA PRO A 37 16.38 9.54 5.83
C PRO A 37 16.03 8.87 7.14
N GLN A 38 16.18 7.55 7.20
CA GLN A 38 15.91 6.77 8.41
C GLN A 38 16.76 7.25 9.58
N LEU A 39 16.11 7.72 10.66
CA LEU A 39 16.78 8.02 11.92
C LEU A 39 17.14 6.72 12.63
N THR A 40 18.38 6.63 13.14
CA THR A 40 18.80 5.56 14.05
C THR A 40 18.54 5.96 15.52
N MET A 41 18.57 5.01 16.44
CA MET A 41 18.35 5.29 17.87
C MET A 41 19.35 6.32 18.43
N GLU A 42 20.60 6.29 17.93
CA GLU A 42 21.69 7.17 18.36
C GLU A 42 21.51 8.61 17.87
N GLN A 43 20.72 8.84 16.82
CA GLN A 43 20.45 10.16 16.25
C GLN A 43 19.28 10.87 16.91
N LEU A 44 18.54 10.17 17.78
CA LEU A 44 17.34 10.71 18.41
C LEU A 44 17.68 11.72 19.52
N ASN A 45 16.98 12.85 19.52
CA ASN A 45 16.99 13.73 20.66
C ASN A 45 16.19 13.13 21.85
N PRO A 46 16.28 13.66 23.08
CA PRO A 46 15.64 13.06 24.26
C PRO A 46 14.12 12.85 24.12
N LYS A 47 13.38 13.76 23.47
CA LYS A 47 11.93 13.62 23.26
C LYS A 47 11.62 12.51 22.25
N GLN A 48 12.40 12.41 21.18
CA GLN A 48 12.28 11.35 20.19
C GLN A 48 12.63 9.98 20.80
N ALA A 49 13.71 9.91 21.57
CA ALA A 49 14.17 8.68 22.21
C ALA A 49 13.12 8.14 23.21
N ALA A 50 12.51 9.00 24.01
CA ALA A 50 11.45 8.59 24.93
C ALA A 50 10.27 7.93 24.18
N LEU A 51 9.80 8.53 23.08
CA LEU A 51 8.74 7.93 22.26
C LEU A 51 9.21 6.66 21.56
N ALA A 52 10.43 6.64 21.05
CA ALA A 52 10.99 5.46 20.37
C ALA A 52 11.03 4.24 21.29
N GLN A 53 11.34 4.42 22.59
CA GLN A 53 11.31 3.36 23.60
C GLN A 53 9.90 2.77 23.79
N GLU A 54 8.85 3.57 23.69
CA GLU A 54 7.47 3.05 23.74
C GLU A 54 7.10 2.31 22.43
N ILE A 55 7.49 2.86 21.30
CA ILE A 55 7.22 2.24 19.97
C ILE A 55 7.83 0.83 19.88
N VAL A 56 9.08 0.64 20.30
CA VAL A 56 9.75 -0.66 20.17
C VAL A 56 9.16 -1.76 21.04
N LYS A 57 8.35 -1.42 22.04
CA LYS A 57 7.64 -2.41 22.87
C LYS A 57 6.51 -3.11 22.09
N VAL A 58 5.93 -2.44 21.09
CA VAL A 58 4.75 -2.92 20.37
C VAL A 58 4.98 -3.12 18.86
N SER A 59 6.07 -2.55 18.32
CA SER A 59 6.41 -2.62 16.90
C SER A 59 7.45 -3.70 16.62
N SER A 60 7.09 -4.70 15.81
CA SER A 60 8.04 -5.74 15.36
C SER A 60 9.12 -5.21 14.41
N SER A 61 8.88 -4.05 13.77
CA SER A 61 9.85 -3.35 12.90
C SER A 61 10.63 -2.24 13.61
N GLY A 62 10.58 -2.20 14.95
CA GLY A 62 11.19 -1.13 15.73
C GLY A 62 10.63 0.24 15.38
N ILE A 63 11.50 1.23 15.21
CA ILE A 63 11.11 2.60 14.81
C ILE A 63 10.99 2.77 13.29
N GLY A 64 10.79 1.69 12.51
CA GLY A 64 10.62 1.75 11.06
C GLY A 64 9.24 2.21 10.61
N GLY A 65 9.04 2.25 9.29
CA GLY A 65 7.74 2.62 8.69
C GLY A 65 7.27 4.02 9.06
N PRO A 66 5.97 4.20 9.38
CA PRO A 66 5.42 5.52 9.71
C PRO A 66 6.04 6.12 10.97
N TYR A 67 6.48 5.29 11.92
CA TYR A 67 7.05 5.76 13.18
C TYR A 67 8.28 6.62 12.96
N ASN A 68 9.19 6.22 12.09
CA ASN A 68 10.41 6.98 11.84
C ASN A 68 10.13 8.38 11.29
N VAL A 69 9.14 8.50 10.41
CA VAL A 69 8.73 9.79 9.87
C VAL A 69 8.11 10.66 10.98
N MET A 70 7.22 10.08 11.79
CA MET A 70 6.53 10.79 12.87
C MET A 70 7.48 11.26 13.98
N LEU A 71 8.59 10.57 14.25
CA LEU A 71 9.59 10.99 15.24
C LEU A 71 10.13 12.41 15.02
N ARG A 72 10.00 12.98 13.81
CA ARG A 72 10.38 14.39 13.51
C ARG A 72 9.46 15.41 14.16
N SER A 73 8.28 14.99 14.62
CA SER A 73 7.35 15.80 15.39
C SER A 73 6.93 15.03 16.66
N PRO A 74 7.81 14.87 17.66
CA PRO A 74 7.63 13.93 18.76
C PRO A 74 6.37 14.19 19.60
N GLU A 75 5.93 15.44 19.77
CA GLU A 75 4.71 15.75 20.51
C GLU A 75 3.44 15.31 19.77
N MET A 76 3.35 15.57 18.47
CA MET A 76 2.28 15.05 17.62
C MET A 76 2.34 13.54 17.58
N ALA A 77 3.54 12.97 17.36
CA ALA A 77 3.75 11.54 17.27
C ALA A 77 3.33 10.78 18.53
N THR A 78 3.56 11.33 19.72
CA THR A 78 3.10 10.73 21.00
C THR A 78 1.58 10.61 21.04
N ARG A 79 0.85 11.64 20.61
CA ARG A 79 -0.63 11.62 20.57
C ARG A 79 -1.15 10.65 19.51
N MET A 80 -0.55 10.68 18.34
CA MET A 80 -0.90 9.74 17.26
C MET A 80 -0.58 8.30 17.66
N PHE A 81 0.54 8.04 18.30
CA PHE A 81 0.93 6.72 18.77
C PHE A 81 -0.08 6.17 19.79
N SER A 82 -0.52 6.99 20.75
CA SER A 82 -1.56 6.59 21.71
C SER A 82 -2.88 6.24 21.02
N LEU A 83 -3.29 7.03 20.01
CA LEU A 83 -4.50 6.73 19.21
C LEU A 83 -4.31 5.44 18.41
N MET A 84 -3.17 5.26 17.76
CA MET A 84 -2.86 4.04 16.99
C MET A 84 -2.84 2.80 17.88
N ASP A 85 -2.29 2.89 19.10
CA ASP A 85 -2.29 1.79 20.06
C ASP A 85 -3.73 1.35 20.40
N TYR A 86 -4.60 2.32 20.71
CA TYR A 86 -6.02 2.03 20.93
C TYR A 86 -6.66 1.38 19.72
N LEU A 87 -6.57 2.01 18.55
CA LEU A 87 -7.26 1.56 17.32
C LEU A 87 -6.74 0.21 16.80
N ARG A 88 -5.49 -0.15 17.07
CA ARG A 88 -4.91 -1.42 16.62
C ARG A 88 -5.16 -2.58 17.58
N PHE A 89 -5.14 -2.32 18.87
CA PHE A 89 -5.07 -3.37 19.88
C PHE A 89 -6.22 -3.36 20.89
N ASN A 90 -6.87 -2.22 21.08
CA ASN A 90 -7.82 -1.99 22.17
C ASN A 90 -9.21 -1.52 21.68
N THR A 91 -9.39 -1.37 20.37
CA THR A 91 -10.69 -0.99 19.77
C THR A 91 -11.73 -2.10 19.98
N SER A 92 -13.00 -1.70 20.05
CA SER A 92 -14.14 -2.63 20.08
C SER A 92 -14.48 -3.26 18.72
N VAL A 93 -13.86 -2.79 17.62
CA VAL A 93 -14.06 -3.35 16.27
C VAL A 93 -13.41 -4.73 16.18
N PRO A 94 -14.12 -5.80 15.73
CA PRO A 94 -13.53 -7.11 15.53
C PRO A 94 -12.27 -7.05 14.66
N LYS A 95 -11.20 -7.74 15.08
CA LYS A 95 -9.87 -7.62 14.45
C LYS A 95 -9.89 -7.81 12.93
N ARG A 96 -10.64 -8.79 12.43
CA ARG A 96 -10.80 -9.03 10.99
C ARG A 96 -11.36 -7.81 10.25
N LEU A 97 -12.40 -7.18 10.81
CA LEU A 97 -13.04 -6.01 10.21
C LEU A 97 -12.19 -4.75 10.34
N ASN A 98 -11.45 -4.64 11.44
CA ASN A 98 -10.46 -3.56 11.62
C ASN A 98 -9.37 -3.62 10.55
N GLU A 99 -8.72 -4.78 10.38
CA GLU A 99 -7.69 -4.95 9.36
C GLU A 99 -8.26 -4.80 7.94
N PHE A 100 -9.50 -5.24 7.70
CA PHE A 100 -10.16 -5.05 6.41
C PHE A 100 -10.37 -3.57 6.09
N ALA A 101 -10.83 -2.77 7.05
CA ALA A 101 -10.95 -1.32 6.88
C ALA A 101 -9.59 -0.67 6.56
N ILE A 102 -8.52 -1.11 7.21
CA ILE A 102 -7.15 -0.65 6.91
C ILE A 102 -6.75 -0.98 5.47
N LEU A 103 -7.00 -2.21 5.01
CA LEU A 103 -6.70 -2.60 3.62
C LEU A 103 -7.51 -1.81 2.59
N ILE A 104 -8.77 -1.46 2.89
CA ILE A 104 -9.58 -0.60 2.04
C ILE A 104 -8.90 0.77 1.87
N GLN A 105 -8.47 1.40 2.97
CA GLN A 105 -7.78 2.69 2.91
C GLN A 105 -6.42 2.57 2.20
N ALA A 106 -5.65 1.51 2.47
CA ALA A 106 -4.39 1.25 1.78
C ALA A 106 -4.57 1.12 0.27
N ARG A 107 -5.65 0.45 -0.21
CA ARG A 107 -5.95 0.35 -1.65
C ARG A 107 -6.34 1.70 -2.23
N LEU A 108 -7.23 2.43 -1.58
CA LEU A 108 -7.73 3.73 -2.04
C LEU A 108 -6.63 4.78 -2.16
N THR A 109 -5.67 4.76 -1.24
CA THR A 109 -4.51 5.66 -1.23
C THR A 109 -3.29 5.11 -1.96
N THR A 110 -3.36 3.90 -2.48
CA THR A 110 -2.22 3.16 -3.07
C THR A 110 -1.01 3.12 -2.13
N SER A 111 -1.25 2.97 -0.82
CA SER A 111 -0.20 2.88 0.19
C SER A 111 0.45 1.50 0.20
N GLN A 112 1.63 1.40 -0.41
CA GLN A 112 2.37 0.14 -0.54
C GLN A 112 2.73 -0.45 0.82
N HIS A 113 3.20 0.42 1.74
CA HIS A 113 3.62 0.01 3.08
C HIS A 113 2.45 -0.51 3.91
N GLU A 114 1.32 0.20 3.92
CA GLU A 114 0.14 -0.23 4.69
C GLU A 114 -0.42 -1.55 4.18
N TRP A 115 -0.51 -1.72 2.86
CA TRP A 115 -0.93 -3.00 2.29
C TRP A 115 0.03 -4.13 2.68
N TRP A 116 1.32 -3.92 2.50
CA TRP A 116 2.34 -4.93 2.82
C TRP A 116 2.29 -5.34 4.29
N ALA A 117 2.15 -4.37 5.20
CA ALA A 117 2.14 -4.63 6.63
C ALA A 117 0.84 -5.29 7.11
N HIS A 118 -0.31 -4.86 6.58
CA HIS A 118 -1.62 -5.23 7.10
C HIS A 118 -2.28 -6.42 6.40
N HIS A 119 -1.92 -6.75 5.16
CA HIS A 119 -2.48 -7.91 4.46
C HIS A 119 -2.24 -9.23 5.21
N PRO A 120 -1.03 -9.55 5.70
CA PRO A 120 -0.83 -10.76 6.51
C PRO A 120 -1.58 -10.75 7.85
N MET A 121 -1.80 -9.56 8.43
CA MET A 121 -2.59 -9.43 9.66
C MET A 121 -4.07 -9.65 9.42
N ALA A 122 -4.60 -9.13 8.33
CA ALA A 122 -5.99 -9.31 7.92
C ALA A 122 -6.32 -10.79 7.66
N THR A 123 -5.50 -11.49 6.90
CA THR A 123 -5.68 -12.92 6.61
C THR A 123 -5.54 -13.78 7.85
N LYS A 124 -4.57 -13.49 8.71
CA LYS A 124 -4.43 -14.15 10.02
C LYS A 124 -5.64 -13.91 10.93
N ALA A 125 -6.29 -12.74 10.82
CA ALA A 125 -7.51 -12.41 11.54
C ALA A 125 -8.79 -13.05 10.93
N GLY A 126 -8.65 -13.76 9.79
CA GLY A 126 -9.74 -14.49 9.15
C GLY A 126 -10.34 -13.81 7.92
N LEU A 127 -9.76 -12.74 7.40
CA LEU A 127 -10.17 -12.18 6.11
C LEU A 127 -9.78 -13.17 5.00
N SER A 128 -10.75 -13.50 4.13
CA SER A 128 -10.51 -14.41 3.02
C SER A 128 -9.50 -13.82 2.02
N GLU A 129 -8.55 -14.64 1.55
CA GLU A 129 -7.62 -14.26 0.47
C GLU A 129 -8.35 -13.83 -0.81
N ALA A 130 -9.52 -14.41 -1.11
CA ALA A 130 -10.31 -14.00 -2.27
C ALA A 130 -10.83 -12.55 -2.13
N VAL A 131 -11.26 -12.16 -0.92
CA VAL A 131 -11.68 -10.78 -0.62
C VAL A 131 -10.52 -9.81 -0.73
N ALA A 132 -9.36 -10.17 -0.16
CA ALA A 132 -8.15 -9.36 -0.23
C ALA A 132 -7.65 -9.22 -1.67
N ALA A 133 -7.66 -10.29 -2.46
CA ALA A 133 -7.21 -10.29 -3.86
C ALA A 133 -8.08 -9.39 -4.75
N ASP A 134 -9.42 -9.48 -4.65
CA ASP A 134 -10.31 -8.59 -5.40
C ASP A 134 -10.04 -7.12 -5.03
N LEU A 135 -9.93 -6.82 -3.74
CA LEU A 135 -9.65 -5.47 -3.25
C LEU A 135 -8.30 -4.96 -3.75
N LYS A 136 -7.26 -5.80 -3.73
CA LYS A 136 -5.92 -5.49 -4.26
C LYS A 136 -5.98 -5.02 -5.70
N GLU A 137 -6.78 -5.67 -6.53
CA GLU A 137 -6.97 -5.33 -7.93
C GLU A 137 -7.91 -4.12 -8.15
N GLY A 138 -8.36 -3.46 -7.08
CA GLY A 138 -9.29 -2.35 -7.14
C GLY A 138 -10.68 -2.77 -7.59
N LYS A 139 -11.07 -4.00 -7.31
CA LYS A 139 -12.40 -4.55 -7.59
C LYS A 139 -13.20 -4.67 -6.30
N ARG A 140 -14.51 -4.47 -6.42
CA ARG A 140 -15.41 -4.79 -5.31
C ARG A 140 -15.31 -6.29 -5.00
N PRO A 141 -14.96 -6.67 -3.76
CA PRO A 141 -14.86 -8.09 -3.42
C PRO A 141 -16.19 -8.83 -3.59
N SER A 142 -16.13 -9.99 -4.23
CA SER A 142 -17.33 -10.75 -4.60
C SER A 142 -17.81 -11.73 -3.54
N LYS A 143 -16.96 -12.07 -2.55
CA LYS A 143 -17.20 -13.13 -1.56
C LYS A 143 -17.11 -12.62 -0.12
N MET A 144 -17.57 -11.40 0.13
CA MET A 144 -17.61 -10.82 1.46
C MET A 144 -18.70 -11.50 2.35
N ALA A 145 -18.38 -11.72 3.62
CA ALA A 145 -19.39 -12.02 4.64
C ALA A 145 -20.31 -10.78 4.85
N ALA A 146 -21.46 -10.96 5.47
CA ALA A 146 -22.44 -9.89 5.62
C ALA A 146 -21.91 -8.68 6.41
N ASP A 147 -21.08 -8.91 7.41
CA ASP A 147 -20.43 -7.87 8.21
C ASP A 147 -19.27 -7.19 7.43
N GLU A 148 -18.51 -7.96 6.64
CA GLU A 148 -17.50 -7.41 5.71
C GLU A 148 -18.13 -6.50 4.66
N GLU A 149 -19.26 -6.92 4.09
CA GLU A 149 -20.02 -6.15 3.11
C GLU A 149 -20.51 -4.81 3.68
N ALA A 150 -20.98 -4.80 4.94
CA ALA A 150 -21.44 -3.59 5.62
C ALA A 150 -20.26 -2.62 5.89
N VAL A 151 -19.14 -3.13 6.39
CA VAL A 151 -17.90 -2.36 6.61
C VAL A 151 -17.33 -1.83 5.30
N TYR A 152 -17.27 -2.68 4.28
CA TYR A 152 -16.77 -2.30 2.95
C TYR A 152 -17.55 -1.12 2.37
N GLN A 153 -18.87 -1.25 2.31
CA GLN A 153 -19.73 -0.21 1.73
C GLN A 153 -19.57 1.12 2.46
N PHE A 154 -19.59 1.06 3.79
CA PHE A 154 -19.41 2.23 4.64
C PHE A 154 -18.05 2.90 4.40
N CYS A 155 -16.95 2.15 4.44
CA CYS A 155 -15.60 2.69 4.29
C CYS A 155 -15.33 3.25 2.89
N VAL A 156 -15.84 2.60 1.83
CA VAL A 156 -15.64 3.06 0.45
C VAL A 156 -16.47 4.32 0.17
N GLU A 157 -17.73 4.39 0.59
CA GLU A 157 -18.54 5.62 0.46
C GLU A 157 -17.92 6.79 1.22
N MET A 158 -17.52 6.56 2.48
CA MET A 158 -16.89 7.60 3.30
C MET A 158 -15.61 8.14 2.65
N ALA A 159 -14.78 7.28 2.08
CA ALA A 159 -13.50 7.68 1.51
C ALA A 159 -13.65 8.33 0.13
N LEU A 160 -14.52 7.83 -0.74
CA LEU A 160 -14.65 8.31 -2.10
C LEU A 160 -15.69 9.45 -2.25
N ASP A 161 -16.80 9.38 -1.51
CA ASP A 161 -17.86 10.37 -1.60
C ASP A 161 -17.84 11.38 -0.42
N HIS A 162 -16.93 11.16 0.56
CA HIS A 162 -16.84 11.94 1.81
C HIS A 162 -18.17 12.03 2.57
N LYS A 163 -19.05 11.09 2.32
CA LYS A 163 -20.39 10.99 2.90
C LYS A 163 -20.88 9.56 2.82
N VAL A 164 -21.56 9.11 3.86
CA VAL A 164 -22.17 7.79 3.92
C VAL A 164 -23.67 7.92 3.69
N SER A 165 -24.23 7.06 2.83
CA SER A 165 -25.68 6.99 2.62
C SER A 165 -26.42 6.40 3.83
N ASP A 166 -27.68 6.77 4.03
CA ASP A 166 -28.53 6.20 5.08
C ASP A 166 -28.63 4.66 4.95
N ALA A 167 -28.66 4.16 3.71
CA ALA A 167 -28.69 2.73 3.43
C ALA A 167 -27.43 2.01 3.99
N SER A 168 -26.25 2.53 3.70
CA SER A 168 -24.97 1.98 4.18
C SER A 168 -24.82 2.13 5.70
N PHE A 169 -25.22 3.28 6.24
CA PHE A 169 -25.20 3.51 7.69
C PHE A 169 -26.15 2.54 8.42
N ASN A 170 -27.39 2.39 7.96
CA ASN A 170 -28.35 1.47 8.57
C ASN A 170 -27.91 0.02 8.44
N LYS A 171 -27.28 -0.36 7.31
CA LYS A 171 -26.72 -1.70 7.16
C LYS A 171 -25.59 -1.94 8.16
N LEU A 172 -24.68 -0.97 8.37
CA LEU A 172 -23.61 -1.09 9.36
C LEU A 172 -24.15 -1.24 10.79
N LYS A 173 -25.22 -0.52 11.14
CA LYS A 173 -25.89 -0.64 12.44
C LYS A 173 -26.47 -2.03 12.73
N THR A 174 -26.70 -2.86 11.74
CA THR A 174 -27.15 -4.25 11.96
C THR A 174 -26.03 -5.17 12.46
N VAL A 175 -24.77 -4.77 12.31
CA VAL A 175 -23.58 -5.59 12.62
C VAL A 175 -22.63 -4.93 13.61
N MET A 176 -22.80 -3.64 13.89
CA MET A 176 -21.96 -2.84 14.79
C MET A 176 -22.79 -1.95 15.70
N ASN A 177 -22.38 -1.81 16.96
CA ASN A 177 -22.91 -0.82 17.87
C ASN A 177 -22.28 0.58 17.61
N GLU A 178 -22.79 1.62 18.29
CA GLU A 178 -22.34 3.01 18.07
C GLU A 178 -20.86 3.21 18.36
N GLN A 179 -20.32 2.60 19.41
CA GLN A 179 -18.88 2.66 19.71
C GLN A 179 -18.06 2.07 18.58
N GLN A 180 -18.43 0.89 18.09
CA GLN A 180 -17.74 0.23 16.98
C GLN A 180 -17.78 1.06 15.69
N ILE A 181 -18.89 1.73 15.42
CA ILE A 181 -19.03 2.63 14.27
C ILE A 181 -18.08 3.82 14.40
N VAL A 182 -18.00 4.44 15.58
CA VAL A 182 -17.08 5.55 15.84
C VAL A 182 -15.63 5.08 15.72
N ASP A 183 -15.30 3.96 16.33
CA ASP A 183 -13.95 3.38 16.23
C ASP A 183 -13.60 3.06 14.77
N LEU A 184 -14.50 2.50 13.98
CA LEU A 184 -14.30 2.21 12.56
C LEU A 184 -14.02 3.47 11.73
N MET A 185 -14.75 4.57 11.99
CA MET A 185 -14.46 5.87 11.36
C MET A 185 -13.05 6.35 11.72
N MET A 186 -12.66 6.23 12.98
CA MET A 186 -11.33 6.63 13.44
C MET A 186 -10.23 5.74 12.88
N VAL A 187 -10.44 4.43 12.77
CA VAL A 187 -9.52 3.51 12.07
C VAL A 187 -9.31 3.99 10.64
N SER A 188 -10.39 4.17 9.88
CA SER A 188 -10.32 4.60 8.49
C SER A 188 -9.60 5.93 8.32
N GLY A 189 -9.98 6.95 9.09
CA GLY A 189 -9.36 8.29 9.01
C GLY A 189 -7.89 8.29 9.40
N THR A 190 -7.52 7.55 10.45
CA THR A 190 -6.14 7.41 10.88
C THR A 190 -5.27 6.76 9.81
N TYR A 191 -5.77 5.71 9.16
CA TYR A 191 -4.99 5.02 8.11
C TYR A 191 -4.93 5.79 6.78
N VAL A 192 -5.90 6.66 6.48
CA VAL A 192 -5.74 7.67 5.43
C VAL A 192 -4.59 8.63 5.79
N THR A 193 -4.55 9.14 7.01
CA THR A 193 -3.48 10.05 7.49
C THR A 193 -2.10 9.37 7.43
N LEU A 194 -1.99 8.12 7.90
CA LEU A 194 -0.74 7.36 7.84
C LEU A 194 -0.32 7.06 6.39
N SER A 195 -1.26 6.73 5.52
CA SER A 195 -0.99 6.54 4.11
C SER A 195 -0.47 7.81 3.43
N MET A 196 -1.06 8.97 3.74
CA MET A 196 -0.58 10.26 3.23
C MET A 196 0.84 10.57 3.73
N LEU A 197 1.13 10.29 5.00
CA LEU A 197 2.47 10.44 5.60
C LEU A 197 3.48 9.53 4.90
N LEU A 198 3.17 8.24 4.75
CA LEU A 198 4.04 7.25 4.10
C LEU A 198 4.27 7.56 2.63
N ASN A 199 3.22 7.90 1.89
CA ASN A 199 3.31 8.25 0.47
C ASN A 199 4.11 9.55 0.27
N THR A 200 3.90 10.56 1.14
CA THR A 200 4.67 11.82 1.10
C THR A 200 6.14 11.58 1.40
N ALA A 201 6.43 10.75 2.39
CA ALA A 201 7.80 10.42 2.79
C ALA A 201 8.47 9.39 1.87
N GLU A 202 7.71 8.83 0.91
CA GLU A 202 8.16 7.75 0.01
C GLU A 202 8.62 6.49 0.78
N VAL A 203 8.01 6.24 1.93
CA VAL A 203 8.24 4.99 2.67
C VAL A 203 7.51 3.87 1.95
N SER A 204 8.27 2.92 1.46
CA SER A 204 7.76 1.79 0.70
C SER A 204 7.91 0.46 1.48
N VAL A 205 7.77 -0.64 0.79
CA VAL A 205 8.04 -1.99 1.30
C VAL A 205 9.55 -2.21 1.49
N PRO A 206 9.99 -3.22 2.24
CA PRO A 206 11.40 -3.56 2.37
C PRO A 206 12.08 -3.75 1.02
N LYS A 207 13.39 -3.44 0.98
CA LYS A 207 14.20 -3.59 -0.24
C LYS A 207 14.07 -5.01 -0.80
N ASN A 208 13.96 -5.13 -2.11
CA ASN A 208 13.77 -6.39 -2.84
C ASN A 208 12.40 -7.07 -2.65
N THR A 209 11.43 -6.39 -2.03
CA THR A 209 10.04 -6.86 -1.98
C THR A 209 9.26 -6.26 -3.14
N PRO A 210 8.52 -7.05 -3.95
CA PRO A 210 7.66 -6.52 -4.99
C PRO A 210 6.59 -5.58 -4.41
N LEU A 211 6.31 -4.48 -5.12
CA LEU A 211 5.23 -3.56 -4.73
C LEU A 211 3.89 -4.30 -4.80
N PRO A 212 3.12 -4.36 -3.70
CA PRO A 212 1.88 -5.12 -3.69
C PRO A 212 0.76 -4.52 -4.54
N LEU A 213 0.71 -3.20 -4.68
CA LEU A 213 -0.39 -2.49 -5.34
C LEU A 213 0.06 -1.85 -6.65
N ARG A 214 -0.66 -2.10 -7.74
CA ARG A 214 -0.51 -1.30 -8.93
C ARG A 214 -1.09 0.11 -8.72
N PRO A 215 -0.49 1.17 -9.29
CA PRO A 215 -1.11 2.48 -9.29
C PRO A 215 -2.46 2.45 -10.01
N MET A 216 -3.43 3.20 -9.47
CA MET A 216 -4.76 3.38 -10.06
C MET A 216 -5.16 4.85 -9.95
N THR A 217 -5.87 5.34 -10.95
CA THR A 217 -6.51 6.65 -10.90
C THR A 217 -7.75 6.60 -10.00
N GLU A 218 -8.21 7.74 -9.52
CA GLU A 218 -9.46 7.83 -8.76
C GLU A 218 -10.65 7.31 -9.58
N GLY A 219 -10.68 7.59 -10.88
CA GLY A 219 -11.72 7.07 -11.77
C GLY A 219 -11.77 5.55 -11.86
N GLU A 220 -10.61 4.89 -11.96
CA GLU A 220 -10.51 3.42 -11.92
C GLU A 220 -10.98 2.85 -10.58
N LEU A 221 -10.56 3.47 -9.47
CA LEU A 221 -10.97 3.04 -8.12
C LEU A 221 -12.48 3.20 -7.93
N ARG A 222 -13.06 4.34 -8.34
CA ARG A 222 -14.52 4.54 -8.29
C ARG A 222 -15.27 3.52 -9.13
N ALA A 223 -14.82 3.29 -10.37
CA ALA A 223 -15.46 2.32 -11.27
C ALA A 223 -15.38 0.87 -10.76
N GLY A 224 -14.29 0.51 -10.11
CA GLY A 224 -14.08 -0.86 -9.63
C GLY A 224 -14.68 -1.15 -8.25
N LEU A 225 -14.68 -0.15 -7.34
CA LEU A 225 -15.03 -0.36 -5.94
C LEU A 225 -16.49 0.04 -5.60
N LEU A 226 -17.05 1.05 -6.27
CA LEU A 226 -18.45 1.44 -6.07
C LEU A 226 -19.39 0.62 -6.98
N PRO A 227 -20.64 0.37 -6.54
CA PRO A 227 -21.65 -0.18 -7.43
C PRO A 227 -21.91 0.79 -8.60
N ALA A 228 -22.22 0.23 -9.77
CA ALA A 228 -22.63 1.06 -10.91
C ALA A 228 -23.80 1.97 -10.48
N ARG A 229 -23.66 3.27 -10.67
CA ARG A 229 -24.77 4.21 -10.45
C ARG A 229 -25.86 3.92 -11.49
N LYS A 230 -27.06 3.56 -11.00
CA LYS A 230 -28.24 3.38 -11.86
C LYS A 230 -28.75 4.73 -12.34
#